data_925479963b103f313c24e9c7859f01b8
#
_entry.id   925479963b103f313c24e9c7859f01b8
#
_cell.length_a   1.000
_cell.length_b   1.000
_cell.length_c   1.000
_cell.angle_alpha   90.00
_cell.angle_beta   90.00
_cell.angle_gamma   90.00
#
_symmetry.space_group_name_H-M   'P 1'
#
loop_
_entity.id
_entity.type
_entity.pdbx_description
1 polymer ?
#
loop_
_entity_poly.entity_id
_entity_poly.type
_entity_poly.pdbx_seq_one_letter_code
_entity_poly.pdbx_strand_id
1 'polypeptide(L)'
;GMTAQANVGVVGLAAMGASLARNLARHGNKVAVFNRSYARTEHLIDNYGDEGTFYPAKTVQEFVASLERPRTAIIMVKAGEPTDDVINELADLMEPGDIIVDGGNAFYQDTIRREKEMSARGIHFVGMGVSGGEEGALLGPSLMPGGSDESWERLKPILESIAAKAEGEPCVTHIGPNGAGHFVKMVHNGIEYSDMQLIAESYDLMRRGLGMSPDQIGDVFQEWNGTELNSYLIEITAEVLHKKDKKTGQPLVDVILDHAGMKGTGTWTVQTALMLGVPVTGIAEAVFARGLSSETELRDEAAKQHFAGPQALFELG
;
A
#
# COMPACT_ATOMS: atom_id res chain seq x y z
N GLY A 1 -13.75 13.63 -33.16
CA GLY A 1 -12.67 13.64 -32.20
C GLY A 1 -13.19 13.52 -30.79
N MET A 2 -12.55 12.70 -29.96
CA MET A 2 -12.94 12.59 -28.56
C MET A 2 -12.70 13.91 -27.83
N THR A 3 -13.72 14.39 -27.11
CA THR A 3 -13.59 15.58 -26.27
C THR A 3 -12.89 15.20 -24.97
N ALA A 4 -11.83 15.93 -24.59
CA ALA A 4 -11.15 15.73 -23.31
C ALA A 4 -12.05 16.18 -22.17
N GLN A 5 -12.51 15.26 -21.32
CA GLN A 5 -13.47 15.53 -20.26
C GLN A 5 -13.02 15.06 -18.86
N ALA A 6 -12.07 14.15 -18.79
CA ALA A 6 -11.62 13.61 -17.50
C ALA A 6 -10.59 14.53 -16.84
N ASN A 7 -10.80 14.86 -15.56
CA ASN A 7 -9.85 15.68 -14.81
C ASN A 7 -8.69 14.86 -14.23
N VAL A 8 -8.84 13.54 -14.19
CA VAL A 8 -7.81 12.61 -13.71
C VAL A 8 -7.96 11.27 -14.41
N GLY A 9 -6.87 10.55 -14.58
CA GLY A 9 -6.88 9.20 -15.12
C GLY A 9 -6.16 8.22 -14.22
N VAL A 10 -6.53 6.95 -14.31
CA VAL A 10 -5.87 5.85 -13.61
C VAL A 10 -5.46 4.78 -14.63
N VAL A 11 -4.19 4.43 -14.63
CA VAL A 11 -3.61 3.35 -15.43
C VAL A 11 -3.25 2.19 -14.50
N GLY A 12 -3.77 1.02 -14.81
CA GLY A 12 -3.61 -0.16 -13.99
C GLY A 12 -4.80 -0.37 -13.07
N LEU A 13 -5.64 -1.34 -13.41
CA LEU A 13 -6.92 -1.59 -12.74
C LEU A 13 -6.93 -2.96 -12.04
N ALA A 14 -5.80 -3.34 -11.46
CA ALA A 14 -5.75 -4.39 -10.46
C ALA A 14 -6.46 -3.89 -9.18
N ALA A 15 -6.50 -4.69 -8.12
CA ALA A 15 -7.27 -4.38 -6.93
C ALA A 15 -7.07 -2.95 -6.40
N MET A 16 -5.83 -2.50 -6.23
CA MET A 16 -5.53 -1.15 -5.71
C MET A 16 -5.95 -0.05 -6.70
N GLY A 17 -5.61 -0.21 -7.97
CA GLY A 17 -5.92 0.78 -9.00
C GLY A 17 -7.41 0.92 -9.25
N ALA A 18 -8.14 -0.19 -9.30
CA ALA A 18 -9.59 -0.20 -9.42
C ALA A 18 -10.26 0.48 -8.22
N SER A 19 -9.81 0.20 -7.01
CA SER A 19 -10.32 0.81 -5.79
C SER A 19 -10.07 2.32 -5.75
N LEU A 20 -8.89 2.76 -6.16
CA LEU A 20 -8.56 4.18 -6.24
C LEU A 20 -9.42 4.90 -7.29
N ALA A 21 -9.60 4.30 -8.46
CA ALA A 21 -10.45 4.86 -9.53
C ALA A 21 -11.90 5.01 -9.07
N ARG A 22 -12.44 4.01 -8.36
CA ARG A 22 -13.77 4.07 -7.77
C ARG A 22 -13.89 5.19 -6.74
N ASN A 23 -12.90 5.30 -5.86
CA ASN A 23 -12.86 6.36 -4.85
C ASN A 23 -12.89 7.74 -5.51
N LEU A 24 -12.06 7.97 -6.53
CA LEU A 24 -12.05 9.21 -7.29
C LEU A 24 -13.42 9.52 -7.90
N ALA A 25 -14.03 8.56 -8.57
CA ALA A 25 -15.33 8.74 -9.20
C ALA A 25 -16.46 9.00 -8.19
N ARG A 26 -16.44 8.29 -7.06
CA ARG A 26 -17.42 8.46 -5.98
C ARG A 26 -17.36 9.83 -5.31
N HIS A 27 -16.24 10.54 -5.45
CA HIS A 27 -16.04 11.88 -4.89
C HIS A 27 -16.05 12.98 -5.94
N GLY A 28 -16.75 12.74 -7.06
CA GLY A 28 -17.05 13.76 -8.05
C GLY A 28 -15.98 13.99 -9.11
N ASN A 29 -14.89 13.23 -9.11
CA ASN A 29 -13.92 13.32 -10.19
C ASN A 29 -14.44 12.59 -11.44
N LYS A 30 -14.07 13.11 -12.61
CA LYS A 30 -14.33 12.47 -13.90
C LYS A 30 -13.08 11.66 -14.25
N VAL A 31 -13.18 10.34 -14.24
CA VAL A 31 -12.02 9.46 -14.23
C VAL A 31 -11.87 8.71 -15.54
N ALA A 32 -10.80 8.99 -16.29
CA ALA A 32 -10.38 8.13 -17.38
C ALA A 32 -9.71 6.87 -16.80
N VAL A 33 -10.02 5.70 -17.32
CA VAL A 33 -9.48 4.43 -16.86
C VAL A 33 -8.93 3.60 -18.00
N PHE A 34 -7.76 3.02 -17.78
CA PHE A 34 -7.09 2.16 -18.76
C PHE A 34 -6.34 1.03 -18.06
N ASN A 35 -6.46 -0.17 -18.60
CA ASN A 35 -5.66 -1.32 -18.21
C ASN A 35 -5.18 -2.04 -19.47
N ARG A 36 -3.97 -2.56 -19.48
CA ARG A 36 -3.43 -3.27 -20.64
C ARG A 36 -4.36 -4.41 -21.07
N SER A 37 -4.89 -5.18 -20.11
CA SER A 37 -5.96 -6.14 -20.34
C SER A 37 -7.31 -5.42 -20.21
N TYR A 38 -8.04 -5.28 -21.29
CA TYR A 38 -9.34 -4.60 -21.32
C TYR A 38 -10.38 -5.29 -20.42
N ALA A 39 -10.23 -6.58 -20.17
CA ALA A 39 -11.14 -7.32 -19.29
C ALA A 39 -11.26 -6.70 -17.90
N ARG A 40 -10.18 -6.13 -17.36
CA ARG A 40 -10.23 -5.43 -16.06
C ARG A 40 -10.97 -4.10 -16.15
N THR A 41 -10.82 -3.36 -17.24
CA THR A 41 -11.58 -2.14 -17.50
C THR A 41 -13.06 -2.45 -17.61
N GLU A 42 -13.41 -3.46 -18.39
CA GLU A 42 -14.79 -3.92 -18.56
C GLU A 42 -15.41 -4.36 -17.24
N HIS A 43 -14.67 -5.12 -16.42
CA HIS A 43 -15.13 -5.52 -15.09
C HIS A 43 -15.42 -4.32 -14.18
N LEU A 44 -14.56 -3.31 -14.18
CA LEU A 44 -14.77 -2.09 -13.41
C LEU A 44 -16.06 -1.38 -13.83
N ILE A 45 -16.26 -1.20 -15.13
CA ILE A 45 -17.45 -0.51 -15.65
C ILE A 45 -18.71 -1.30 -15.43
N ASP A 46 -18.69 -2.62 -15.69
CA ASP A 46 -19.88 -3.48 -15.54
C ASP A 46 -20.37 -3.56 -14.09
N ASN A 47 -19.45 -3.57 -13.13
CA ASN A 47 -19.80 -3.72 -11.72
C ASN A 47 -19.92 -2.40 -10.97
N TYR A 48 -19.22 -1.35 -11.39
CA TYR A 48 -19.09 -0.11 -10.62
C TYR A 48 -19.25 1.16 -11.45
N GLY A 49 -19.58 1.04 -12.73
CA GLY A 49 -19.70 2.18 -13.63
C GLY A 49 -20.73 3.23 -13.23
N ASP A 50 -21.70 2.86 -12.42
CA ASP A 50 -22.76 3.74 -11.91
C ASP A 50 -22.37 4.49 -10.62
N GLU A 51 -21.21 4.20 -10.04
CA GLU A 51 -20.72 4.89 -8.84
C GLU A 51 -20.27 6.34 -9.11
N GLY A 52 -20.02 6.69 -10.35
CA GLY A 52 -19.61 8.02 -10.77
C GLY A 52 -19.39 8.10 -12.28
N THR A 53 -18.57 9.05 -12.71
CA THR A 53 -18.29 9.27 -14.13
C THR A 53 -16.94 8.67 -14.53
N PHE A 54 -16.99 7.67 -15.39
CA PHE A 54 -15.82 6.99 -15.94
C PHE A 54 -15.74 7.16 -17.46
N TYR A 55 -14.52 7.26 -17.96
CA TYR A 55 -14.20 7.25 -19.39
C TYR A 55 -13.28 6.07 -19.68
N PRO A 56 -13.83 4.89 -20.00
CA PRO A 56 -13.00 3.71 -20.28
C PRO A 56 -12.30 3.85 -21.61
N ALA A 57 -11.01 3.53 -21.65
CA ALA A 57 -10.19 3.56 -22.84
C ALA A 57 -9.65 2.16 -23.16
N LYS A 58 -9.57 1.81 -24.43
CA LYS A 58 -9.02 0.54 -24.92
C LYS A 58 -7.53 0.66 -25.27
N THR A 59 -7.07 1.87 -25.51
CA THR A 59 -5.68 2.18 -25.88
C THR A 59 -5.13 3.30 -25.03
N VAL A 60 -3.79 3.36 -24.93
CA VAL A 60 -3.12 4.49 -24.26
C VAL A 60 -3.44 5.81 -24.92
N GLN A 61 -3.56 5.82 -26.27
CA GLN A 61 -3.91 7.00 -27.04
C GLN A 61 -5.29 7.54 -26.69
N GLU A 62 -6.29 6.65 -26.59
CA GLU A 62 -7.65 7.03 -26.17
C GLU A 62 -7.64 7.54 -24.72
N PHE A 63 -6.88 6.91 -23.85
CA PHE A 63 -6.75 7.31 -22.46
C PHE A 63 -6.22 8.75 -22.34
N VAL A 64 -5.09 9.04 -22.96
CA VAL A 64 -4.47 10.37 -22.91
C VAL A 64 -5.39 11.42 -23.55
N ALA A 65 -6.05 11.08 -24.67
CA ALA A 65 -6.99 11.99 -25.35
C ALA A 65 -8.21 12.30 -24.50
N SER A 66 -8.59 11.46 -23.56
CA SER A 66 -9.72 11.67 -22.64
C SER A 66 -9.41 12.67 -21.53
N LEU A 67 -8.14 12.98 -21.28
CA LEU A 67 -7.70 13.83 -20.18
C LEU A 67 -7.70 15.30 -20.54
N GLU A 68 -8.28 16.13 -19.67
CA GLU A 68 -8.20 17.59 -19.77
C GLU A 68 -6.76 18.06 -19.56
N ARG A 69 -6.37 19.11 -20.29
CA ARG A 69 -5.04 19.74 -20.15
C ARG A 69 -5.02 20.77 -19.02
N PRO A 70 -3.91 20.85 -18.27
CA PRO A 70 -2.78 19.93 -18.21
C PRO A 70 -3.24 18.57 -17.65
N ARG A 71 -2.80 17.49 -18.27
CA ARG A 71 -3.28 16.15 -17.97
C ARG A 71 -2.70 15.62 -16.65
N THR A 72 -3.50 14.83 -15.95
CA THR A 72 -3.07 14.15 -14.72
C THR A 72 -3.38 12.65 -14.83
N ALA A 73 -2.34 11.83 -14.86
CA ALA A 73 -2.47 10.37 -14.91
C ALA A 73 -1.80 9.74 -13.70
N ILE A 74 -2.52 8.89 -12.98
CA ILE A 74 -2.02 8.12 -11.83
C ILE A 74 -1.76 6.69 -12.29
N ILE A 75 -0.53 6.22 -12.08
CA ILE A 75 -0.10 4.87 -12.43
C ILE A 75 -0.19 3.98 -11.20
N MET A 76 -0.90 2.86 -11.32
CA MET A 76 -1.06 1.85 -10.28
C MET A 76 -0.68 0.48 -10.84
N VAL A 77 0.57 0.33 -11.24
CA VAL A 77 1.12 -0.91 -11.81
C VAL A 77 2.26 -1.43 -10.94
N LYS A 78 2.70 -2.66 -11.22
CA LYS A 78 3.82 -3.27 -10.49
C LYS A 78 5.07 -2.39 -10.61
N ALA A 79 5.79 -2.22 -9.49
CA ALA A 79 7.05 -1.48 -9.44
C ALA A 79 8.12 -2.08 -10.35
N GLY A 80 9.08 -1.25 -10.77
CA GLY A 80 10.19 -1.65 -11.60
C GLY A 80 9.94 -1.37 -13.09
N GLU A 81 10.35 -2.29 -13.96
CA GLU A 81 10.27 -2.15 -15.40
C GLU A 81 8.84 -1.91 -15.95
N PRO A 82 7.78 -2.59 -15.44
CA PRO A 82 6.42 -2.27 -15.87
C PRO A 82 6.01 -0.82 -15.65
N THR A 83 6.47 -0.20 -14.58
CA THR A 83 6.23 1.23 -14.31
C THR A 83 6.97 2.11 -15.31
N ASP A 84 8.23 1.82 -15.60
CA ASP A 84 9.01 2.56 -16.61
C ASP A 84 8.35 2.47 -17.99
N ASP A 85 7.87 1.31 -18.38
CA ASP A 85 7.18 1.12 -19.68
C ASP A 85 5.94 2.01 -19.81
N VAL A 86 5.11 2.03 -18.77
CA VAL A 86 3.89 2.86 -18.76
C VAL A 86 4.25 4.35 -18.76
N ILE A 87 5.23 4.78 -17.98
CA ILE A 87 5.69 6.17 -17.97
C ILE A 87 6.12 6.61 -19.36
N ASN A 88 6.91 5.81 -20.05
CA ASN A 88 7.40 6.13 -21.39
C ASN A 88 6.27 6.19 -22.43
N GLU A 89 5.34 5.25 -22.39
CA GLU A 89 4.16 5.25 -23.27
C GLU A 89 3.31 6.52 -23.07
N LEU A 90 3.07 6.89 -21.82
CA LEU A 90 2.31 8.11 -21.50
C LEU A 90 3.06 9.37 -21.93
N ALA A 91 4.34 9.46 -21.59
CA ALA A 91 5.16 10.63 -21.88
C ALA A 91 5.27 10.93 -23.37
N ASP A 92 5.29 9.89 -24.22
CA ASP A 92 5.31 10.04 -25.67
C ASP A 92 4.03 10.69 -26.23
N LEU A 93 2.94 10.63 -25.50
CA LEU A 93 1.64 11.18 -25.89
C LEU A 93 1.27 12.46 -25.12
N MET A 94 2.00 12.76 -24.05
CA MET A 94 1.76 13.93 -23.20
C MET A 94 2.59 15.14 -23.62
N GLU A 95 2.28 16.27 -23.03
CA GLU A 95 2.86 17.57 -23.34
C GLU A 95 3.52 18.19 -22.10
N PRO A 96 4.44 19.15 -22.28
CA PRO A 96 4.96 19.94 -21.15
C PRO A 96 3.82 20.52 -20.30
N GLY A 97 3.98 20.41 -18.98
CA GLY A 97 2.98 20.82 -18.01
C GLY A 97 2.03 19.72 -17.55
N ASP A 98 1.99 18.58 -18.25
CA ASP A 98 1.23 17.42 -17.83
C ASP A 98 1.89 16.75 -16.62
N ILE A 99 1.10 15.96 -15.87
CA ILE A 99 1.53 15.33 -14.62
C ILE A 99 1.35 13.80 -14.72
N ILE A 100 2.40 13.07 -14.38
CA ILE A 100 2.36 11.62 -14.17
C ILE A 100 2.62 11.36 -12.69
N VAL A 101 1.70 10.63 -12.04
CA VAL A 101 1.81 10.24 -10.64
C VAL A 101 2.03 8.73 -10.57
N ASP A 102 3.10 8.30 -9.93
CA ASP A 102 3.32 6.89 -9.61
C ASP A 102 2.79 6.59 -8.19
N GLY A 103 1.64 5.93 -8.12
CA GLY A 103 1.01 5.51 -6.87
C GLY A 103 1.39 4.08 -6.43
N GLY A 104 2.27 3.42 -7.15
CA GLY A 104 2.81 2.11 -6.77
C GLY A 104 3.86 2.20 -5.66
N ASN A 105 4.29 1.06 -5.15
CA ASN A 105 5.35 0.97 -4.15
C ASN A 105 6.73 0.94 -4.82
N ALA A 106 7.19 2.07 -5.32
CA ALA A 106 8.48 2.19 -5.98
C ALA A 106 9.61 2.46 -4.99
N PHE A 107 10.82 1.99 -5.35
CA PHE A 107 12.03 2.38 -4.65
C PHE A 107 12.32 3.86 -4.94
N TYR A 108 12.57 4.66 -3.90
CA TYR A 108 12.65 6.12 -4.02
C TYR A 108 13.76 6.61 -4.97
N GLN A 109 14.86 5.84 -5.12
CA GLN A 109 15.93 6.20 -6.06
C GLN A 109 15.46 6.07 -7.53
N ASP A 110 14.61 5.11 -7.83
CA ASP A 110 13.97 5.01 -9.15
C ASP A 110 13.06 6.22 -9.41
N THR A 111 12.36 6.67 -8.39
CA THR A 111 11.51 7.87 -8.46
C THR A 111 12.32 9.12 -8.76
N ILE A 112 13.47 9.29 -8.11
CA ILE A 112 14.41 10.40 -8.37
C ILE A 112 14.88 10.38 -9.82
N ARG A 113 15.27 9.22 -10.33
CA ARG A 113 15.66 9.04 -11.73
C ARG A 113 14.55 9.41 -12.69
N ARG A 114 13.33 8.89 -12.44
CA ARG A 114 12.15 9.14 -13.26
C ARG A 114 11.74 10.60 -13.28
N GLU A 115 11.80 11.26 -12.12
CA GLU A 115 11.52 12.70 -12.02
C GLU A 115 12.49 13.50 -12.86
N LYS A 116 13.77 13.18 -12.82
CA LYS A 116 14.80 13.85 -13.63
C LYS A 116 14.55 13.64 -15.13
N GLU A 117 14.27 12.42 -15.55
CA GLU A 117 13.99 12.08 -16.95
C GLU A 117 12.75 12.83 -17.47
N MET A 118 11.67 12.87 -16.66
CA MET A 118 10.43 13.55 -17.05
C MET A 118 10.57 15.06 -17.03
N SER A 119 11.30 15.63 -16.08
CA SER A 119 11.59 17.07 -16.04
C SER A 119 12.32 17.55 -17.29
N ALA A 120 13.21 16.73 -17.84
CA ALA A 120 13.90 17.04 -19.10
C ALA A 120 12.92 17.14 -20.29
N ARG A 121 11.74 16.54 -20.17
CA ARG A 121 10.64 16.59 -21.16
C ARG A 121 9.56 17.61 -20.80
N GLY A 122 9.73 18.37 -19.71
CA GLY A 122 8.76 19.34 -19.23
C GLY A 122 7.55 18.71 -18.52
N ILE A 123 7.56 17.41 -18.25
CA ILE A 123 6.49 16.69 -17.59
C ILE A 123 6.78 16.61 -16.09
N HIS A 124 5.79 16.92 -15.26
CA HIS A 124 5.87 16.73 -13.81
C HIS A 124 5.72 15.27 -13.46
N PHE A 125 6.65 14.73 -12.73
CA PHE A 125 6.58 13.37 -12.20
C PHE A 125 6.50 13.38 -10.68
N VAL A 126 5.48 12.71 -10.15
CA VAL A 126 5.20 12.66 -8.72
C VAL A 126 5.22 11.23 -8.22
N GLY A 127 6.17 10.88 -7.37
CA GLY A 127 6.11 9.64 -6.60
C GLY A 127 5.16 9.85 -5.42
N MET A 128 4.14 9.03 -5.31
CA MET A 128 3.14 9.13 -4.25
C MET A 128 2.98 7.82 -3.50
N GLY A 129 3.20 7.85 -2.19
CA GLY A 129 2.86 6.74 -1.31
C GLY A 129 1.35 6.69 -1.07
N VAL A 130 0.77 5.50 -1.16
CA VAL A 130 -0.65 5.24 -0.88
C VAL A 130 -0.72 4.21 0.23
N SER A 131 -1.32 4.55 1.35
CA SER A 131 -1.42 3.70 2.54
C SER A 131 -2.86 3.33 2.84
N GLY A 132 -3.07 2.13 3.39
CA GLY A 132 -4.38 1.63 3.79
C GLY A 132 -4.86 0.39 3.04
N GLY A 133 -4.04 -0.16 2.14
CA GLY A 133 -4.38 -1.34 1.34
C GLY A 133 -5.51 -1.09 0.36
N GLU A 134 -6.14 -2.17 -0.13
CA GLU A 134 -7.24 -2.11 -1.09
C GLU A 134 -8.47 -1.40 -0.51
N GLU A 135 -8.84 -1.71 0.71
CA GLU A 135 -9.97 -1.08 1.40
C GLU A 135 -9.70 0.41 1.63
N GLY A 136 -8.49 0.77 2.07
CA GLY A 136 -8.09 2.17 2.22
C GLY A 136 -8.14 2.93 0.90
N ALA A 137 -7.65 2.34 -0.18
CA ALA A 137 -7.70 2.96 -1.50
C ALA A 137 -9.13 3.29 -1.95
N LEU A 138 -10.11 2.48 -1.55
CA LEU A 138 -11.51 2.70 -1.86
C LEU A 138 -12.19 3.70 -0.92
N LEU A 139 -11.94 3.58 0.38
CA LEU A 139 -12.72 4.31 1.40
C LEU A 139 -12.01 5.56 1.94
N GLY A 140 -10.72 5.67 1.76
CA GLY A 140 -9.93 6.81 2.18
C GLY A 140 -8.50 6.41 2.51
N PRO A 141 -7.55 6.58 1.57
CA PRO A 141 -6.14 6.31 1.82
C PRO A 141 -5.47 7.49 2.53
N SER A 142 -4.37 7.21 3.21
CA SER A 142 -3.39 8.23 3.54
C SER A 142 -2.45 8.40 2.35
N LEU A 143 -2.24 9.62 1.89
CA LEU A 143 -1.51 9.93 0.67
C LEU A 143 -0.26 10.75 0.96
N MET A 144 0.85 10.35 0.35
CA MET A 144 2.18 10.93 0.55
C MET A 144 2.79 11.34 -0.79
N PRO A 145 2.26 12.41 -1.44
CA PRO A 145 2.81 12.87 -2.71
C PRO A 145 4.10 13.66 -2.53
N GLY A 146 5.07 13.36 -3.38
CA GLY A 146 6.28 14.18 -3.57
C GLY A 146 6.11 15.12 -4.75
N GLY A 147 7.21 15.43 -5.44
CA GLY A 147 7.21 16.22 -6.66
C GLY A 147 7.27 17.73 -6.43
N SER A 148 7.10 18.50 -7.51
CA SER A 148 7.19 19.95 -7.50
C SER A 148 6.00 20.62 -6.81
N ASP A 149 6.20 21.85 -6.37
CA ASP A 149 5.11 22.68 -5.82
C ASP A 149 4.01 22.94 -6.86
N GLU A 150 4.37 23.10 -8.12
CA GLU A 150 3.41 23.29 -9.22
C GLU A 150 2.50 22.07 -9.40
N SER A 151 3.07 20.87 -9.37
CA SER A 151 2.28 19.65 -9.44
C SER A 151 1.36 19.50 -8.23
N TRP A 152 1.82 19.88 -7.06
CA TRP A 152 1.02 19.85 -5.83
C TRP A 152 -0.22 20.76 -5.91
N GLU A 153 -0.08 21.97 -6.43
CA GLU A 153 -1.22 22.88 -6.61
C GLU A 153 -2.36 22.23 -7.38
N ARG A 154 -2.03 21.47 -8.42
CA ARG A 154 -3.04 20.77 -9.23
C ARG A 154 -3.57 19.51 -8.57
N LEU A 155 -2.70 18.75 -7.91
CA LEU A 155 -3.07 17.48 -7.28
C LEU A 155 -3.86 17.68 -5.99
N LYS A 156 -3.59 18.75 -5.27
CA LYS A 156 -4.18 18.99 -3.94
C LYS A 156 -5.69 18.79 -3.90
N PRO A 157 -6.51 19.45 -4.72
CA PRO A 157 -7.97 19.27 -4.64
C PRO A 157 -8.42 17.85 -4.99
N ILE A 158 -7.74 17.21 -5.93
CA ILE A 158 -8.06 15.83 -6.33
C ILE A 158 -7.74 14.87 -5.18
N LEU A 159 -6.55 14.97 -4.60
CA LEU A 159 -6.10 14.07 -3.53
C LEU A 159 -6.85 14.30 -2.22
N GLU A 160 -7.15 15.54 -1.87
CA GLU A 160 -7.95 15.86 -0.69
C GLU A 160 -9.37 15.30 -0.78
N SER A 161 -9.92 15.20 -2.00
CA SER A 161 -11.27 14.65 -2.20
C SER A 161 -11.40 13.17 -1.84
N ILE A 162 -10.32 12.42 -1.89
CA ILE A 162 -10.31 10.95 -1.72
C ILE A 162 -9.56 10.47 -0.49
N ALA A 163 -8.75 11.32 0.14
CA ALA A 163 -7.96 10.94 1.31
C ALA A 163 -8.82 10.64 2.54
N ALA A 164 -8.32 9.76 3.39
CA ALA A 164 -8.87 9.59 4.73
C ALA A 164 -8.90 10.94 5.45
N LYS A 165 -9.82 11.12 6.38
CA LYS A 165 -9.89 12.31 7.22
C LYS A 165 -9.62 11.95 8.69
N ALA A 166 -8.75 12.71 9.31
CA ALA A 166 -8.50 12.63 10.75
C ALA A 166 -8.91 13.96 11.34
N GLU A 167 -9.85 13.93 12.29
CA GLU A 167 -10.41 15.15 12.93
C GLU A 167 -10.92 16.18 11.89
N GLY A 168 -11.49 15.69 10.79
CA GLY A 168 -12.02 16.53 9.72
C GLY A 168 -11.00 17.00 8.68
N GLU A 169 -9.70 16.76 8.91
CA GLU A 169 -8.63 17.17 8.00
C GLU A 169 -8.20 16.01 7.07
N PRO A 170 -8.00 16.26 5.77
CA PRO A 170 -7.53 15.23 4.85
C PRO A 170 -6.13 14.71 5.22
N CYS A 171 -5.96 13.39 5.18
CA CYS A 171 -4.66 12.74 5.42
C CYS A 171 -3.82 12.76 4.15
N VAL A 172 -3.52 13.93 3.64
CA VAL A 172 -2.63 14.14 2.51
C VAL A 172 -1.81 15.40 2.73
N THR A 173 -0.49 15.29 2.52
CA THR A 173 0.43 16.42 2.65
C THR A 173 1.51 16.28 1.59
N HIS A 174 1.86 17.38 0.94
CA HIS A 174 3.02 17.40 0.04
C HIS A 174 4.29 17.20 0.85
N ILE A 175 4.96 16.06 0.60
CA ILE A 175 6.11 15.64 1.41
C ILE A 175 7.38 16.41 1.02
N GLY A 176 7.54 16.71 -0.26
CA GLY A 176 8.71 17.42 -0.76
C GLY A 176 9.15 16.93 -2.14
N PRO A 177 10.24 17.50 -2.68
CA PRO A 177 10.69 17.20 -4.03
C PRO A 177 11.30 15.80 -4.15
N ASN A 178 11.56 15.39 -5.39
CA ASN A 178 12.23 14.16 -5.77
C ASN A 178 11.47 12.91 -5.25
N GLY A 179 12.18 11.92 -4.78
CA GLY A 179 11.61 10.67 -4.28
C GLY A 179 11.01 10.73 -2.86
N ALA A 180 10.78 11.92 -2.29
CA ALA A 180 10.38 12.08 -0.89
C ALA A 180 9.08 11.33 -0.54
N GLY A 181 8.07 11.32 -1.41
CA GLY A 181 6.83 10.61 -1.16
C GLY A 181 7.01 9.11 -1.02
N HIS A 182 7.75 8.49 -1.92
CA HIS A 182 8.07 7.06 -1.86
C HIS A 182 9.05 6.73 -0.73
N PHE A 183 9.97 7.63 -0.41
CA PHE A 183 10.87 7.46 0.74
C PHE A 183 10.09 7.39 2.05
N VAL A 184 9.18 8.31 2.29
CA VAL A 184 8.35 8.33 3.51
C VAL A 184 7.47 7.07 3.58
N LYS A 185 6.87 6.65 2.46
CA LYS A 185 6.07 5.41 2.43
C LYS A 185 6.93 4.18 2.76
N MET A 186 8.14 4.11 2.26
CA MET A 186 9.08 3.03 2.54
C MET A 186 9.39 2.94 4.03
N VAL A 187 9.69 4.06 4.69
CA VAL A 187 9.96 4.12 6.13
C VAL A 187 8.71 3.75 6.93
N HIS A 188 7.54 4.24 6.54
CA HIS A 188 6.26 3.88 7.16
C HIS A 188 6.03 2.37 7.15
N ASN A 189 6.23 1.70 6.01
CA ASN A 189 6.10 0.25 5.91
C ASN A 189 7.14 -0.48 6.76
N GLY A 190 8.34 0.05 6.89
CA GLY A 190 9.37 -0.51 7.77
C GLY A 190 8.94 -0.48 9.25
N ILE A 191 8.33 0.62 9.68
CA ILE A 191 7.77 0.74 11.04
C ILE A 191 6.61 -0.24 11.23
N GLU A 192 5.71 -0.39 10.26
CA GLU A 192 4.62 -1.37 10.33
C GLU A 192 5.17 -2.81 10.48
N TYR A 193 6.26 -3.17 9.81
CA TYR A 193 6.90 -4.47 9.98
C TYR A 193 7.37 -4.68 11.41
N SER A 194 7.95 -3.66 12.03
CA SER A 194 8.39 -3.71 13.42
C SER A 194 7.20 -3.89 14.38
N ASP A 195 6.11 -3.16 14.16
CA ASP A 195 4.89 -3.27 14.96
C ASP A 195 4.26 -4.66 14.85
N MET A 196 4.16 -5.21 13.66
CA MET A 196 3.67 -6.57 13.44
C MET A 196 4.55 -7.63 14.11
N GLN A 197 5.87 -7.43 14.10
CA GLN A 197 6.79 -8.33 14.80
C GLN A 197 6.59 -8.29 16.33
N LEU A 198 6.39 -7.12 16.90
CA LEU A 198 6.10 -6.96 18.33
C LEU A 198 4.77 -7.64 18.72
N ILE A 199 3.75 -7.52 17.88
CA ILE A 199 2.46 -8.20 18.07
C ILE A 199 2.67 -9.72 18.03
N ALA A 200 3.41 -10.23 17.06
CA ALA A 200 3.68 -11.66 16.93
C ALA A 200 4.47 -12.21 18.12
N GLU A 201 5.48 -11.50 18.59
CA GLU A 201 6.27 -11.88 19.77
C GLU A 201 5.43 -11.84 21.05
N SER A 202 4.58 -10.85 21.21
CA SER A 202 3.65 -10.75 22.34
C SER A 202 2.65 -11.92 22.34
N TYR A 203 2.12 -12.27 21.19
CA TYR A 203 1.25 -13.44 21.01
C TYR A 203 1.98 -14.74 21.43
N ASP A 204 3.18 -14.94 20.90
CA ASP A 204 3.96 -16.14 21.16
C ASP A 204 4.29 -16.29 22.65
N LEU A 205 4.65 -15.20 23.32
CA LEU A 205 4.92 -15.18 24.74
C LEU A 205 3.67 -15.58 25.55
N MET A 206 2.51 -15.05 25.24
CA MET A 206 1.26 -15.38 25.93
C MET A 206 0.84 -16.83 25.63
N ARG A 207 0.99 -17.26 24.40
CA ARG A 207 0.62 -18.64 23.98
C ARG A 207 1.51 -19.69 24.65
N ARG A 208 2.82 -19.54 24.52
CA ARG A 208 3.81 -20.51 24.98
C ARG A 208 4.20 -20.32 26.44
N GLY A 209 4.41 -19.08 26.86
CA GLY A 209 4.85 -18.76 28.20
C GLY A 209 3.74 -18.88 29.25
N LEU A 210 2.53 -18.47 28.91
CA LEU A 210 1.38 -18.47 29.83
C LEU A 210 0.33 -19.53 29.49
N GLY A 211 0.47 -20.28 28.42
CA GLY A 211 -0.48 -21.29 28.00
C GLY A 211 -1.86 -20.79 27.63
N MET A 212 -1.97 -19.50 27.22
CA MET A 212 -3.25 -18.88 26.85
C MET A 212 -3.76 -19.42 25.52
N SER A 213 -5.08 -19.54 25.40
CA SER A 213 -5.73 -19.85 24.12
C SER A 213 -5.75 -18.60 23.22
N PRO A 214 -5.92 -18.78 21.89
CA PRO A 214 -6.10 -17.63 21.00
C PRO A 214 -7.24 -16.70 21.40
N ASP A 215 -8.38 -17.22 21.87
CA ASP A 215 -9.50 -16.40 22.37
C ASP A 215 -9.08 -15.53 23.55
N GLN A 216 -8.38 -16.11 24.53
CA GLN A 216 -7.90 -15.38 25.69
C GLN A 216 -6.91 -14.28 25.31
N ILE A 217 -6.00 -14.58 24.37
CA ILE A 217 -5.04 -13.59 23.85
C ILE A 217 -5.79 -12.50 23.07
N GLY A 218 -6.81 -12.88 22.29
CA GLY A 218 -7.67 -11.93 21.61
C GLY A 218 -8.35 -10.95 22.56
N ASP A 219 -8.82 -11.43 23.73
CA ASP A 219 -9.38 -10.58 24.78
C ASP A 219 -8.35 -9.58 25.31
N VAL A 220 -7.10 -9.98 25.46
CA VAL A 220 -6.02 -9.07 25.90
C VAL A 220 -5.78 -7.98 24.86
N PHE A 221 -5.69 -8.34 23.57
CA PHE A 221 -5.51 -7.35 22.50
C PHE A 221 -6.73 -6.43 22.39
N GLN A 222 -7.93 -6.94 22.56
CA GLN A 222 -9.14 -6.12 22.57
C GLN A 222 -9.13 -5.11 23.70
N GLU A 223 -8.70 -5.52 24.89
CA GLU A 223 -8.54 -4.63 26.05
C GLU A 223 -7.50 -3.55 25.77
N TRP A 224 -6.34 -3.94 25.21
CA TRP A 224 -5.29 -2.98 24.84
C TRP A 224 -5.76 -1.99 23.78
N ASN A 225 -6.64 -2.40 22.85
CA ASN A 225 -7.20 -1.49 21.86
C ASN A 225 -8.08 -0.38 22.47
N GLY A 226 -8.56 -0.56 23.67
CA GLY A 226 -9.28 0.46 24.43
C GLY A 226 -8.38 1.43 25.20
N THR A 227 -7.06 1.32 25.08
CA THR A 227 -6.06 2.11 25.79
C THR A 227 -5.23 2.97 24.83
N GLU A 228 -4.13 3.55 25.33
CA GLU A 228 -3.13 4.27 24.51
C GLU A 228 -2.47 3.39 23.44
N LEU A 229 -2.59 2.06 23.53
CA LEU A 229 -2.12 1.11 22.50
C LEU A 229 -3.10 0.93 21.33
N ASN A 230 -4.17 1.71 21.29
CA ASN A 230 -5.16 1.66 20.20
C ASN A 230 -4.47 1.79 18.83
N SER A 231 -4.69 0.83 17.95
CA SER A 231 -4.23 0.88 16.58
C SER A 231 -5.02 -0.10 15.71
N TYR A 232 -5.01 0.16 14.39
CA TYR A 232 -5.63 -0.73 13.41
C TYR A 232 -5.07 -2.16 13.46
N LEU A 233 -3.76 -2.31 13.63
CA LEU A 233 -3.13 -3.63 13.72
C LEU A 233 -3.55 -4.39 14.99
N ILE A 234 -3.68 -3.72 16.12
CA ILE A 234 -4.17 -4.32 17.38
C ILE A 234 -5.63 -4.74 17.23
N GLU A 235 -6.46 -3.90 16.63
CA GLU A 235 -7.87 -4.20 16.38
C GLU A 235 -8.05 -5.46 15.51
N ILE A 236 -7.36 -5.51 14.37
CA ILE A 236 -7.40 -6.66 13.46
C ILE A 236 -6.87 -7.92 14.15
N THR A 237 -5.79 -7.80 14.92
CA THR A 237 -5.24 -8.93 15.65
C THR A 237 -6.26 -9.54 16.61
N ALA A 238 -6.96 -8.72 17.39
CA ALA A 238 -8.02 -9.18 18.26
C ALA A 238 -9.12 -9.92 17.49
N GLU A 239 -9.57 -9.35 16.37
CA GLU A 239 -10.60 -9.96 15.51
C GLU A 239 -10.16 -11.33 14.98
N VAL A 240 -8.95 -11.44 14.44
CA VAL A 240 -8.42 -12.70 13.89
C VAL A 240 -8.30 -13.76 14.96
N LEU A 241 -7.84 -13.40 16.17
CA LEU A 241 -7.68 -14.34 17.26
C LEU A 241 -9.00 -14.89 17.79
N HIS A 242 -10.10 -14.15 17.66
CA HIS A 242 -11.44 -14.60 18.02
C HIS A 242 -12.15 -15.42 16.93
N LYS A 243 -11.63 -15.43 15.70
CA LYS A 243 -12.25 -16.17 14.60
C LYS A 243 -11.95 -17.67 14.66
N LYS A 244 -12.97 -18.45 14.28
CA LYS A 244 -12.87 -19.90 14.09
C LYS A 244 -12.89 -20.24 12.61
N ASP A 245 -12.13 -21.24 12.22
CA ASP A 245 -12.23 -21.81 10.88
C ASP A 245 -13.57 -22.52 10.70
N LYS A 246 -14.30 -22.17 9.66
CA LYS A 246 -15.64 -22.72 9.39
C LYS A 246 -15.63 -24.23 9.09
N LYS A 247 -14.53 -24.74 8.56
CA LYS A 247 -14.41 -26.15 8.19
C LYS A 247 -14.05 -27.05 9.36
N THR A 248 -13.13 -26.60 10.22
CA THR A 248 -12.55 -27.40 11.29
C THR A 248 -13.06 -27.05 12.68
N GLY A 249 -13.65 -25.85 12.86
CA GLY A 249 -14.02 -25.32 14.18
C GLY A 249 -12.84 -24.91 15.04
N GLN A 250 -11.62 -25.04 14.51
CA GLN A 250 -10.38 -24.65 15.21
C GLN A 250 -10.19 -23.13 15.15
N PRO A 251 -9.40 -22.54 16.08
CA PRO A 251 -9.00 -21.14 15.95
C PRO A 251 -8.41 -20.86 14.56
N LEU A 252 -8.86 -19.80 13.91
CA LEU A 252 -8.41 -19.47 12.55
C LEU A 252 -6.87 -19.32 12.50
N VAL A 253 -6.28 -18.69 13.52
CA VAL A 253 -4.83 -18.48 13.59
C VAL A 253 -4.01 -19.77 13.56
N ASP A 254 -4.59 -20.88 14.04
CA ASP A 254 -3.90 -22.18 14.07
C ASP A 254 -3.96 -22.94 12.74
N VAL A 255 -4.84 -22.54 11.82
CA VAL A 255 -5.05 -23.21 10.52
C VAL A 255 -4.65 -22.39 9.30
N ILE A 256 -4.30 -21.11 9.47
CA ILE A 256 -3.83 -20.27 8.36
C ILE A 256 -2.39 -20.63 7.97
N LEU A 257 -2.01 -20.23 6.75
CA LEU A 257 -0.66 -20.43 6.24
C LEU A 257 0.37 -19.72 7.12
N ASP A 258 1.32 -20.48 7.66
CA ASP A 258 2.37 -20.00 8.55
C ASP A 258 3.53 -19.36 7.78
N HIS A 259 3.23 -18.25 7.11
CA HIS A 259 4.23 -17.56 6.30
C HIS A 259 3.78 -16.10 6.07
N ALA A 260 4.70 -15.17 6.22
CA ALA A 260 4.47 -13.76 6.00
C ALA A 260 5.04 -13.30 4.66
N GLY A 261 4.24 -12.57 3.89
CA GLY A 261 4.70 -11.95 2.66
C GLY A 261 5.62 -10.75 2.90
N MET A 262 6.43 -10.42 1.89
CA MET A 262 7.32 -9.27 1.92
C MET A 262 7.32 -8.60 0.56
N LYS A 263 6.93 -7.31 0.50
CA LYS A 263 6.82 -6.54 -0.75
C LYS A 263 8.09 -5.75 -1.10
N GLY A 264 9.13 -5.81 -0.27
CA GLY A 264 10.42 -5.17 -0.51
C GLY A 264 10.65 -3.84 0.23
N THR A 265 9.60 -3.09 0.61
CA THR A 265 9.75 -1.77 1.24
C THR A 265 10.47 -1.81 2.59
N GLY A 266 10.25 -2.83 3.41
CA GLY A 266 10.98 -3.04 4.66
C GLY A 266 12.47 -3.29 4.41
N THR A 267 12.79 -4.14 3.44
CA THR A 267 14.18 -4.41 3.01
C THR A 267 14.84 -3.14 2.49
N TRP A 268 14.17 -2.35 1.67
CA TRP A 268 14.70 -1.08 1.16
C TRP A 268 15.00 -0.09 2.28
N THR A 269 14.18 -0.04 3.32
CA THR A 269 14.41 0.82 4.50
C THR A 269 15.70 0.42 5.20
N VAL A 270 15.93 -0.88 5.43
CA VAL A 270 17.16 -1.39 6.06
C VAL A 270 18.38 -1.09 5.21
N GLN A 271 18.33 -1.35 3.90
CA GLN A 271 19.42 -1.08 2.97
C GLN A 271 19.77 0.41 2.96
N THR A 272 18.76 1.28 2.90
CA THR A 272 18.96 2.72 2.90
C THR A 272 19.57 3.20 4.23
N ALA A 273 19.08 2.67 5.35
CA ALA A 273 19.63 2.98 6.68
C ALA A 273 21.10 2.58 6.80
N LEU A 274 21.50 1.43 6.27
CA LEU A 274 22.89 0.99 6.21
C LEU A 274 23.75 1.94 5.39
N MET A 275 23.25 2.41 4.25
CA MET A 275 23.95 3.39 3.40
C MET A 275 24.11 4.75 4.11
N LEU A 276 23.15 5.15 4.92
CA LEU A 276 23.14 6.43 5.64
C LEU A 276 23.76 6.34 7.04
N GLY A 277 24.10 5.15 7.51
CA GLY A 277 24.65 4.94 8.85
C GLY A 277 23.63 5.14 9.98
N VAL A 278 22.34 4.98 9.70
CA VAL A 278 21.26 5.13 10.68
C VAL A 278 20.86 3.76 11.24
N PRO A 279 20.86 3.55 12.58
CA PRO A 279 20.44 2.29 13.15
C PRO A 279 18.90 2.11 13.07
N VAL A 280 18.46 0.95 12.56
CA VAL A 280 17.04 0.57 12.47
C VAL A 280 16.84 -0.89 12.91
N THR A 281 17.37 -1.26 14.08
CA THR A 281 17.45 -2.63 14.57
C THR A 281 16.09 -3.35 14.58
N GLY A 282 15.02 -2.70 15.08
CA GLY A 282 13.68 -3.29 15.11
C GLY A 282 13.13 -3.60 13.72
N ILE A 283 13.34 -2.72 12.74
CA ILE A 283 12.91 -2.94 11.35
C ILE A 283 13.74 -4.06 10.71
N ALA A 284 15.06 -4.09 10.96
CA ALA A 284 15.95 -5.13 10.45
C ALA A 284 15.55 -6.52 10.96
N GLU A 285 15.29 -6.65 12.25
CA GLU A 285 14.81 -7.90 12.85
C GLU A 285 13.47 -8.35 12.26
N ALA A 286 12.53 -7.43 12.06
CA ALA A 286 11.24 -7.73 11.45
C ALA A 286 11.39 -8.23 10.00
N VAL A 287 12.28 -7.65 9.21
CA VAL A 287 12.59 -8.09 7.83
C VAL A 287 13.21 -9.49 7.85
N PHE A 288 14.16 -9.73 8.73
CA PHE A 288 14.78 -11.06 8.88
C PHE A 288 13.78 -12.11 9.32
N ALA A 289 12.91 -11.80 10.28
CA ALA A 289 11.86 -12.71 10.75
C ALA A 289 10.87 -13.07 9.64
N ARG A 290 10.49 -12.10 8.77
CA ARG A 290 9.63 -12.36 7.61
C ARG A 290 10.32 -13.26 6.58
N GLY A 291 11.60 -13.05 6.33
CA GLY A 291 12.40 -13.90 5.47
C GLY A 291 12.44 -15.34 6.00
N LEU A 292 12.72 -15.51 7.28
CA LEU A 292 12.71 -16.82 7.94
C LEU A 292 11.32 -17.47 7.91
N SER A 293 10.26 -16.71 8.13
CA SER A 293 8.88 -17.19 8.05
C SER A 293 8.55 -17.79 6.68
N SER A 294 9.13 -17.25 5.59
CA SER A 294 8.96 -17.78 4.24
C SER A 294 9.75 -19.07 3.98
N GLU A 295 10.76 -19.37 4.79
CA GLU A 295 11.59 -20.59 4.70
C GLU A 295 10.91 -21.76 5.44
N THR A 296 9.74 -22.20 4.95
CA THR A 296 8.93 -23.23 5.61
C THR A 296 9.66 -24.56 5.73
N GLU A 297 10.42 -24.97 4.70
CA GLU A 297 11.20 -26.21 4.74
C GLU A 297 12.26 -26.19 5.84
N LEU A 298 12.97 -25.08 6.02
CA LEU A 298 13.96 -24.91 7.04
C LEU A 298 13.34 -24.99 8.44
N ARG A 299 12.19 -24.37 8.64
CA ARG A 299 11.46 -24.42 9.92
C ARG A 299 10.94 -25.81 10.24
N ASP A 300 10.40 -26.51 9.26
CA ASP A 300 9.93 -27.89 9.41
C ASP A 300 11.09 -28.84 9.77
N GLU A 301 12.24 -28.67 9.13
CA GLU A 301 13.45 -29.41 9.42
C GLU A 301 13.94 -29.17 10.86
N ALA A 302 13.97 -27.90 11.29
CA ALA A 302 14.33 -27.56 12.68
C ALA A 302 13.36 -28.16 13.70
N ALA A 303 12.05 -28.15 13.41
CA ALA A 303 11.04 -28.74 14.26
C ALA A 303 11.23 -30.27 14.44
N LYS A 304 11.67 -30.98 13.40
CA LYS A 304 11.96 -32.43 13.45
C LYS A 304 13.15 -32.80 14.34
N GLN A 305 14.03 -31.86 14.65
CA GLN A 305 15.19 -32.08 15.50
C GLN A 305 14.84 -32.05 17.00
N HIS A 306 13.57 -31.89 17.35
CA HIS A 306 13.07 -31.93 18.72
C HIS A 306 13.76 -30.97 19.69
N PHE A 307 13.97 -29.72 19.25
CA PHE A 307 14.44 -28.69 20.17
C PHE A 307 13.39 -28.47 21.27
N ALA A 308 13.85 -28.42 22.53
CA ALA A 308 12.97 -28.11 23.66
C ALA A 308 12.44 -26.70 23.52
N GLY A 309 11.13 -26.57 23.21
CA GLY A 309 10.46 -25.28 23.19
C GLY A 309 10.15 -24.80 24.61
N PRO A 310 9.82 -23.53 24.77
CA PRO A 310 9.37 -23.00 26.05
C PRO A 310 8.08 -23.69 26.49
N GLN A 311 7.98 -24.02 27.75
CA GLN A 311 6.76 -24.52 28.38
C GLN A 311 6.08 -23.38 29.12
N ALA A 312 4.78 -23.51 29.38
CA ALA A 312 4.07 -22.53 30.19
C ALA A 312 4.73 -22.47 31.59
N LEU A 313 5.21 -21.25 31.93
CA LEU A 313 5.89 -20.99 33.21
C LEU A 313 4.95 -20.57 34.32
N PHE A 314 3.77 -20.04 33.94
CA PHE A 314 2.77 -19.50 34.85
C PHE A 314 1.39 -20.03 34.49
N GLU A 315 0.58 -20.28 35.51
CA GLU A 315 -0.85 -20.55 35.33
C GLU A 315 -1.63 -19.25 35.41
N LEU A 316 -2.70 -19.16 34.63
CA LEU A 316 -3.62 -18.01 34.69
C LEU A 316 -4.45 -18.11 35.97
N GLY A 317 -4.34 -17.13 36.84
CA GLY A 317 -5.12 -17.04 38.07
C GLY A 317 -6.59 -16.65 37.85
#